data_2230882d258c52d25d0b61cd7ac6ca76
#
_entry.id   2230882d258c52d25d0b61cd7ac6ca76
#
_cell.length_a   1.000
_cell.length_b   1.000
_cell.length_c   1.000
_cell.angle_alpha   90.00
_cell.angle_beta   90.00
_cell.angle_gamma   90.00
#
_symmetry.space_group_name_H-M   'P 1'
#
loop_
_entity.id
_entity.type
_entity.pdbx_description
1 polymer ?
#
loop_
_entity_poly.entity_id
_entity_poly.type
_entity_poly.pdbx_seq_one_letter_code
_entity_poly.pdbx_strand_id
1 'polypeptide(L)'
;MVLNLPPGPQPVDPACALAIGQVDTPLHDACLRLVRLLDEPAMIATLAPLITREIFYRLLCGQHGSMLRQSFADSGRTAQIADAIRWIRSHFDEPFSAGTLAEAVHMSVPSLNRHFRAVTAMSPLQYQKHVRLQEARRLLIAEGQDAATAAFNVGYASPSQFSREYVRAFGAPPRTDAERLRHAPVFAVV
;
A
#
# COMPACT_ATOMS: atom_id res chain seq x y z
N MET A 1 -18.01 -16.05 5.16
CA MET A 1 -17.82 -16.28 6.61
C MET A 1 -17.92 -14.91 7.28
N VAL A 2 -19.02 -14.65 7.99
CA VAL A 2 -19.32 -13.35 8.63
C VAL A 2 -18.50 -13.28 9.94
N LEU A 3 -17.67 -12.25 10.09
CA LEU A 3 -16.99 -11.95 11.34
C LEU A 3 -18.01 -11.42 12.35
N ASN A 4 -18.24 -12.14 13.44
CA ASN A 4 -19.10 -11.71 14.54
C ASN A 4 -18.31 -10.68 15.37
N LEU A 5 -18.51 -9.39 15.10
CA LEU A 5 -17.83 -8.29 15.77
C LEU A 5 -18.65 -7.80 16.96
N PRO A 6 -18.02 -7.51 18.12
CA PRO A 6 -18.72 -6.92 19.25
C PRO A 6 -19.21 -5.50 18.92
N PRO A 7 -20.27 -5.00 19.59
CA PRO A 7 -20.73 -3.62 19.44
C PRO A 7 -19.60 -2.65 19.86
N GLY A 8 -19.22 -1.76 18.94
CA GLY A 8 -18.13 -0.80 19.15
C GLY A 8 -18.56 0.43 19.96
N PRO A 9 -17.60 1.21 20.47
CA PRO A 9 -17.86 2.51 21.11
C PRO A 9 -18.46 3.50 20.12
N GLN A 10 -19.08 4.56 20.66
CA GLN A 10 -19.93 5.54 19.97
C GLN A 10 -19.30 6.22 18.73
N PRO A 11 -20.14 6.72 17.80
CA PRO A 11 -19.68 7.27 16.54
C PRO A 11 -18.79 8.49 16.73
N VAL A 12 -17.63 8.47 16.07
CA VAL A 12 -16.71 9.60 15.94
C VAL A 12 -17.14 10.39 14.67
N ASP A 13 -16.97 11.72 14.71
CA ASP A 13 -17.32 12.65 13.64
C ASP A 13 -16.79 12.16 12.26
N PRO A 14 -17.65 12.00 11.25
CA PRO A 14 -17.26 11.49 9.92
C PRO A 14 -16.31 12.42 9.14
N ALA A 15 -16.00 13.60 9.65
CA ALA A 15 -15.07 14.57 9.02
C ALA A 15 -13.59 14.19 9.22
N CYS A 16 -13.23 13.26 10.06
CA CYS A 16 -11.84 12.92 10.36
C CYS A 16 -11.38 11.69 9.55
N ALA A 17 -10.74 11.93 8.40
CA ALA A 17 -10.18 10.88 7.56
C ALA A 17 -8.86 10.28 8.13
N LEU A 18 -8.32 10.83 9.21
CA LEU A 18 -7.09 10.40 9.86
C LEU A 18 -7.34 10.23 11.36
N ALA A 19 -7.07 9.04 11.89
CA ALA A 19 -7.07 8.79 13.33
C ALA A 19 -5.67 8.37 13.78
N ILE A 20 -5.17 9.02 14.82
CA ILE A 20 -3.93 8.64 15.49
C ILE A 20 -4.33 7.95 16.80
N GLY A 21 -3.87 6.74 17.02
CA GLY A 21 -4.15 5.97 18.21
C GLY A 21 -2.92 5.24 18.75
N GLN A 22 -2.99 4.84 20.00
CA GLN A 22 -1.96 3.96 20.59
C GLN A 22 -2.13 2.56 20.03
N VAL A 23 -1.03 1.96 19.61
CA VAL A 23 -0.97 0.54 19.21
C VAL A 23 -0.89 -0.28 20.49
N ASP A 24 -1.86 -1.14 20.72
CA ASP A 24 -1.82 -2.07 21.86
C ASP A 24 -0.77 -3.17 21.63
N THR A 25 -0.29 -3.76 22.73
CA THR A 25 0.74 -4.82 22.66
C THR A 25 0.34 -5.98 21.76
N PRO A 26 -0.91 -6.49 21.76
CA PRO A 26 -1.32 -7.57 20.87
C PRO A 26 -1.30 -7.21 19.37
N LEU A 27 -1.64 -5.96 19.01
CA LEU A 27 -1.57 -5.50 17.63
C LEU A 27 -0.12 -5.34 17.17
N HIS A 28 0.72 -4.77 18.03
CA HIS A 28 2.16 -4.64 17.77
C HIS A 28 2.81 -6.02 17.56
N ASP A 29 2.51 -6.99 18.44
CA ASP A 29 3.02 -8.36 18.31
C ASP A 29 2.58 -9.04 17.01
N ALA A 30 1.32 -8.86 16.61
CA ALA A 30 0.84 -9.38 15.33
C ALA A 30 1.57 -8.77 14.14
N CYS A 31 1.86 -7.45 14.17
CA CYS A 31 2.65 -6.79 13.14
C CYS A 31 4.09 -7.32 13.10
N LEU A 32 4.72 -7.49 14.25
CA LEU A 32 6.08 -8.06 14.31
C LEU A 32 6.13 -9.50 13.78
N ARG A 33 5.13 -10.34 14.10
CA ARG A 33 5.03 -11.71 13.56
C ARG A 33 4.90 -11.70 12.04
N LEU A 34 4.13 -10.76 11.48
CA LEU A 34 4.00 -10.62 10.02
C LEU A 34 5.35 -10.26 9.37
N VAL A 35 6.11 -9.35 9.97
CA VAL A 35 7.43 -8.95 9.46
C VAL A 35 8.42 -10.10 9.57
N ARG A 36 8.42 -10.84 10.68
CA ARG A 36 9.33 -12.00 10.88
C ARG A 36 9.11 -13.12 9.87
N LEU A 37 7.95 -13.22 9.22
CA LEU A 37 7.75 -14.17 8.13
C LEU A 37 8.66 -13.94 6.93
N LEU A 38 9.27 -12.76 6.79
CA LEU A 38 10.27 -12.50 5.75
C LEU A 38 11.52 -13.38 5.92
N ASP A 39 11.80 -13.82 7.15
CA ASP A 39 12.89 -14.73 7.47
C ASP A 39 12.54 -16.21 7.17
N GLU A 40 11.24 -16.50 6.95
CA GLU A 40 10.70 -17.84 6.68
C GLU A 40 9.80 -17.85 5.42
N PRO A 41 10.36 -17.66 4.21
CA PRO A 41 9.59 -17.47 2.97
C PRO A 41 8.58 -18.61 2.67
N ALA A 42 8.91 -19.83 3.06
CA ALA A 42 8.03 -21.00 2.87
C ALA A 42 6.71 -20.91 3.66
N MET A 43 6.69 -20.15 4.75
CA MET A 43 5.52 -19.99 5.60
C MET A 43 4.63 -18.80 5.21
N ILE A 44 5.12 -17.90 4.36
CA ILE A 44 4.40 -16.67 3.98
C ILE A 44 3.03 -16.99 3.40
N ALA A 45 2.95 -17.92 2.44
CA ALA A 45 1.70 -18.24 1.76
C ALA A 45 0.59 -18.69 2.73
N THR A 46 0.97 -19.41 3.79
CA THR A 46 0.03 -19.96 4.78
C THR A 46 -0.23 -19.00 5.93
N LEU A 47 0.81 -18.43 6.53
CA LEU A 47 0.67 -17.67 7.77
C LEU A 47 0.36 -16.18 7.55
N ALA A 48 0.87 -15.55 6.48
CA ALA A 48 0.62 -14.13 6.24
C ALA A 48 -0.88 -13.78 6.15
N PRO A 49 -1.75 -14.55 5.46
CA PRO A 49 -3.18 -14.28 5.43
C PRO A 49 -3.85 -14.37 6.80
N LEU A 50 -3.40 -15.29 7.66
CA LEU A 50 -3.95 -15.49 9.01
C LEU A 50 -3.56 -14.33 9.93
N ILE A 51 -2.28 -13.94 9.94
CA ILE A 51 -1.78 -12.84 10.74
C ILE A 51 -2.39 -11.51 10.25
N THR A 52 -2.48 -11.31 8.96
CA THR A 52 -3.14 -10.13 8.38
C THR A 52 -4.60 -10.04 8.82
N ARG A 53 -5.32 -11.17 8.86
CA ARG A 53 -6.70 -11.22 9.35
C ARG A 53 -6.77 -10.85 10.84
N GLU A 54 -5.82 -11.33 11.66
CA GLU A 54 -5.73 -10.98 13.08
C GLU A 54 -5.51 -9.47 13.24
N ILE A 55 -4.58 -8.87 12.50
CA ILE A 55 -4.31 -7.43 12.52
C ILE A 55 -5.58 -6.64 12.20
N PHE A 56 -6.27 -6.96 11.11
CA PHE A 56 -7.52 -6.29 10.76
C PHE A 56 -8.61 -6.48 11.81
N TYR A 57 -8.75 -7.67 12.37
CA TYR A 57 -9.70 -7.93 13.44
C TYR A 57 -9.43 -7.04 14.65
N ARG A 58 -8.17 -6.94 15.10
CA ARG A 58 -7.77 -6.10 16.23
C ARG A 58 -8.01 -4.62 15.95
N LEU A 59 -7.69 -4.14 14.76
CA LEU A 59 -7.97 -2.76 14.34
C LEU A 59 -9.49 -2.47 14.36
N LEU A 60 -10.31 -3.39 13.87
CA LEU A 60 -11.77 -3.24 13.85
C LEU A 60 -12.41 -3.31 15.24
N CYS A 61 -11.81 -4.02 16.18
CA CYS A 61 -12.24 -4.10 17.58
C CYS A 61 -11.63 -3.00 18.47
N GLY A 62 -10.58 -2.33 17.99
CA GLY A 62 -9.86 -1.30 18.73
C GLY A 62 -10.60 0.04 18.79
N GLN A 63 -9.94 1.02 19.41
CA GLN A 63 -10.47 2.36 19.73
C GLN A 63 -11.09 3.09 18.51
N HIS A 64 -10.56 2.89 17.31
CA HIS A 64 -11.03 3.51 16.05
C HIS A 64 -11.82 2.54 15.16
N GLY A 65 -12.19 1.38 15.67
CA GLY A 65 -12.89 0.34 14.91
C GLY A 65 -14.26 0.76 14.39
N SER A 66 -14.97 1.66 15.08
CA SER A 66 -16.23 2.23 14.59
C SER A 66 -16.04 3.08 13.32
N MET A 67 -15.00 3.93 13.29
CA MET A 67 -14.65 4.74 12.13
C MET A 67 -14.23 3.86 10.96
N LEU A 68 -13.41 2.84 11.19
CA LEU A 68 -13.04 1.88 10.16
C LEU A 68 -14.27 1.13 9.61
N ARG A 69 -15.17 0.65 10.49
CA ARG A 69 -16.40 -0.03 10.06
C ARG A 69 -17.32 0.88 9.25
N GLN A 70 -17.44 2.15 9.62
CA GLN A 70 -18.26 3.12 8.87
C GLN A 70 -17.65 3.42 7.49
N SER A 71 -16.33 3.52 7.40
CA SER A 71 -15.60 3.62 6.13
C SER A 71 -15.79 2.38 5.24
N PHE A 72 -15.98 1.20 5.85
CA PHE A 72 -16.30 -0.05 5.14
C PHE A 72 -17.79 -0.21 4.84
N ALA A 73 -18.70 0.47 5.55
CA ALA A 73 -20.15 0.38 5.32
C ALA A 73 -20.61 1.12 4.05
N ASP A 74 -19.83 2.04 3.50
CA ASP A 74 -19.93 2.54 2.12
C ASP A 74 -19.45 1.47 1.09
N SER A 75 -19.81 0.23 1.35
CA SER A 75 -19.15 -1.00 0.91
C SER A 75 -19.06 -1.22 -0.62
N GLY A 76 -19.92 -0.64 -1.41
CA GLY A 76 -19.85 -0.77 -2.88
C GLY A 76 -18.68 0.04 -3.47
N ARG A 77 -18.52 1.29 -3.05
CA ARG A 77 -17.48 2.18 -3.57
C ARG A 77 -16.10 1.84 -3.07
N THR A 78 -15.99 1.40 -1.82
CA THR A 78 -14.71 0.95 -1.24
C THR A 78 -14.21 -0.32 -1.93
N ALA A 79 -15.10 -1.25 -2.27
CA ALA A 79 -14.75 -2.42 -3.05
C ALA A 79 -14.24 -2.03 -4.45
N GLN A 80 -14.92 -1.10 -5.14
CA GLN A 80 -14.47 -0.59 -6.44
C GLN A 80 -13.09 0.08 -6.35
N ILE A 81 -12.78 0.80 -5.27
CA ILE A 81 -11.45 1.40 -5.08
C ILE A 81 -10.41 0.32 -4.77
N ALA A 82 -10.75 -0.71 -4.00
CA ALA A 82 -9.87 -1.86 -3.80
C ALA A 82 -9.55 -2.59 -5.12
N ASP A 83 -10.54 -2.72 -5.99
CA ASP A 83 -10.36 -3.25 -7.34
C ASP A 83 -9.46 -2.35 -8.20
N ALA A 84 -9.64 -1.03 -8.13
CA ALA A 84 -8.78 -0.07 -8.81
C ALA A 84 -7.31 -0.17 -8.33
N ILE A 85 -7.09 -0.33 -7.04
CA ILE A 85 -5.75 -0.54 -6.46
C ILE A 85 -5.13 -1.86 -6.98
N ARG A 86 -5.91 -2.94 -7.02
CA ARG A 86 -5.43 -4.22 -7.57
C ARG A 86 -5.09 -4.10 -9.05
N TRP A 87 -5.96 -3.46 -9.81
CA TRP A 87 -5.74 -3.22 -11.24
C TRP A 87 -4.45 -2.43 -11.49
N ILE A 88 -4.23 -1.32 -10.76
CA ILE A 88 -3.00 -0.54 -10.88
C ILE A 88 -1.77 -1.40 -10.55
N ARG A 89 -1.84 -2.26 -9.52
CA ARG A 89 -0.73 -3.13 -9.13
C ARG A 89 -0.40 -4.21 -10.15
N SER A 90 -1.38 -4.66 -10.94
CA SER A 90 -1.16 -5.65 -12.00
C SER A 90 -0.79 -5.04 -13.35
N HIS A 91 -0.95 -3.70 -13.53
CA HIS A 91 -0.68 -2.97 -14.78
C HIS A 91 0.19 -1.71 -14.51
N PHE A 92 1.03 -1.78 -13.48
CA PHE A 92 1.78 -0.59 -13.05
C PHE A 92 2.81 -0.15 -14.09
N ASP A 93 3.38 -1.05 -14.85
CA ASP A 93 4.38 -0.83 -15.91
C ASP A 93 3.77 -0.29 -17.21
N GLU A 94 2.46 -0.40 -17.40
CA GLU A 94 1.76 0.08 -18.59
C GLU A 94 1.49 1.60 -18.55
N PRO A 95 1.29 2.24 -19.72
CA PRO A 95 0.85 3.64 -19.78
C PRO A 95 -0.46 3.86 -19.02
N PHE A 96 -0.49 4.88 -18.15
CA PHE A 96 -1.68 5.17 -17.35
C PHE A 96 -2.82 5.74 -18.20
N SER A 97 -4.01 5.17 -18.06
CA SER A 97 -5.26 5.70 -18.59
C SER A 97 -6.33 5.73 -17.49
N ALA A 98 -6.76 6.94 -17.13
CA ALA A 98 -7.84 7.10 -16.15
C ALA A 98 -9.18 6.57 -16.67
N GLY A 99 -9.42 6.62 -17.98
CA GLY A 99 -10.61 6.07 -18.63
C GLY A 99 -10.65 4.56 -18.50
N THR A 100 -9.58 3.87 -18.91
CA THR A 100 -9.47 2.41 -18.83
C THR A 100 -9.63 1.90 -17.39
N LEU A 101 -8.98 2.57 -16.42
CA LEU A 101 -9.13 2.21 -15.02
C LEU A 101 -10.58 2.41 -14.53
N ALA A 102 -11.21 3.51 -14.89
CA ALA A 102 -12.60 3.81 -14.49
C ALA A 102 -13.59 2.79 -15.06
N GLU A 103 -13.41 2.40 -16.33
CA GLU A 103 -14.19 1.33 -16.99
C GLU A 103 -14.01 -0.02 -16.29
N ALA A 104 -12.76 -0.40 -15.97
CA ALA A 104 -12.44 -1.66 -15.33
C ALA A 104 -13.11 -1.81 -13.94
N VAL A 105 -13.39 -0.69 -13.25
CA VAL A 105 -14.03 -0.71 -11.93
C VAL A 105 -15.46 -0.17 -11.94
N HIS A 106 -16.06 -0.01 -13.13
CA HIS A 106 -17.42 0.47 -13.31
C HIS A 106 -17.71 1.81 -12.63
N MET A 107 -16.79 2.77 -12.76
CA MET A 107 -16.91 4.12 -12.21
C MET A 107 -16.76 5.17 -13.32
N SER A 108 -17.31 6.37 -13.12
CA SER A 108 -16.91 7.52 -13.92
C SER A 108 -15.54 8.05 -13.43
N VAL A 109 -14.74 8.63 -14.35
CA VAL A 109 -13.41 9.18 -14.02
C VAL A 109 -13.46 10.20 -12.87
N PRO A 110 -14.43 11.16 -12.82
CA PRO A 110 -14.52 12.07 -11.67
C PRO A 110 -14.83 11.35 -10.34
N SER A 111 -15.71 10.34 -10.36
CA SER A 111 -16.04 9.55 -9.18
C SER A 111 -14.84 8.74 -8.70
N LEU A 112 -14.14 8.06 -9.61
CA LEU A 112 -12.91 7.33 -9.33
C LEU A 112 -11.88 8.25 -8.66
N ASN A 113 -11.55 9.38 -9.26
CA ASN A 113 -10.56 10.31 -8.72
C ASN A 113 -10.90 10.80 -7.31
N ARG A 114 -12.16 11.14 -7.08
CA ARG A 114 -12.63 11.62 -5.76
C ARG A 114 -12.50 10.54 -4.70
N HIS A 115 -13.05 9.34 -4.95
CA HIS A 115 -13.06 8.26 -3.96
C HIS A 115 -11.69 7.63 -3.79
N PHE A 116 -10.91 7.48 -4.85
CA PHE A 116 -9.55 6.99 -4.78
C PHE A 116 -8.66 7.88 -3.90
N ARG A 117 -8.79 9.21 -4.07
CA ARG A 117 -8.06 10.17 -3.23
C ARG A 117 -8.54 10.15 -1.78
N ALA A 118 -9.83 9.97 -1.54
CA ALA A 118 -10.37 9.86 -0.18
C ALA A 118 -9.80 8.65 0.57
N VAL A 119 -9.59 7.52 -0.14
CA VAL A 119 -9.08 6.28 0.47
C VAL A 119 -7.54 6.26 0.57
N THR A 120 -6.84 6.75 -0.46
CA THR A 120 -5.38 6.58 -0.58
C THR A 120 -4.58 7.86 -0.33
N ALA A 121 -5.23 9.01 -0.15
CA ALA A 121 -4.66 10.34 -0.15
C ALA A 121 -3.93 10.73 -1.46
N MET A 122 -4.01 9.89 -2.50
CA MET A 122 -3.33 10.06 -3.79
C MET A 122 -4.32 10.01 -4.95
N SER A 123 -3.99 10.66 -6.08
CA SER A 123 -4.68 10.36 -7.33
C SER A 123 -4.26 8.96 -7.85
N PRO A 124 -5.07 8.29 -8.70
CA PRO A 124 -4.69 7.01 -9.29
C PRO A 124 -3.34 7.04 -10.00
N LEU A 125 -3.04 8.10 -10.76
CA LEU A 125 -1.74 8.28 -11.42
C LEU A 125 -0.58 8.43 -10.41
N GLN A 126 -0.78 9.19 -9.34
CA GLN A 126 0.23 9.31 -8.28
C GLN A 126 0.48 7.96 -7.60
N TYR A 127 -0.57 7.18 -7.39
CA TYR A 127 -0.47 5.85 -6.81
C TYR A 127 0.28 4.88 -7.75
N GLN A 128 0.00 4.89 -9.06
CA GLN A 128 0.75 4.09 -10.01
C GLN A 128 2.26 4.44 -9.99
N LYS A 129 2.58 5.74 -10.00
CA LYS A 129 3.97 6.19 -9.89
C LYS A 129 4.63 5.71 -8.59
N HIS A 130 3.89 5.76 -7.48
CA HIS A 130 4.38 5.23 -6.21
C HIS A 130 4.68 3.73 -6.29
N VAL A 131 3.78 2.93 -6.86
CA VAL A 131 3.98 1.48 -7.08
C VAL A 131 5.21 1.23 -7.95
N ARG A 132 5.37 1.95 -9.07
CA ARG A 132 6.55 1.86 -9.95
C ARG A 132 7.85 2.11 -9.19
N LEU A 133 7.89 3.16 -8.38
CA LEU A 133 9.09 3.52 -7.61
C LEU A 133 9.42 2.48 -6.53
N GLN A 134 8.41 1.93 -5.86
CA GLN A 134 8.61 0.86 -4.88
C GLN A 134 9.12 -0.41 -5.55
N GLU A 135 8.55 -0.81 -6.68
CA GLU A 135 9.01 -1.99 -7.41
C GLU A 135 10.42 -1.79 -7.98
N ALA A 136 10.73 -0.62 -8.55
CA ALA A 136 12.08 -0.30 -8.97
C ALA A 136 13.08 -0.40 -7.81
N ARG A 137 12.72 0.09 -6.62
CA ARG A 137 13.54 -0.04 -5.41
C ARG A 137 13.79 -1.50 -5.05
N ARG A 138 12.77 -2.35 -5.14
CA ARG A 138 12.90 -3.79 -4.93
C ARG A 138 13.88 -4.41 -5.92
N LEU A 139 13.75 -4.11 -7.23
CA LEU A 139 14.64 -4.61 -8.28
C LEU A 139 16.10 -4.17 -8.08
N LEU A 140 16.31 -2.92 -7.70
CA LEU A 140 17.64 -2.38 -7.40
C LEU A 140 18.28 -3.08 -6.21
N ILE A 141 17.53 -3.38 -5.15
CA ILE A 141 18.06 -3.96 -3.91
C ILE A 141 18.19 -5.48 -4.02
N ALA A 142 17.09 -6.15 -4.36
CA ALA A 142 17.01 -7.61 -4.31
C ALA A 142 17.66 -8.28 -5.53
N GLU A 143 17.55 -7.68 -6.71
CA GLU A 143 18.05 -8.25 -7.96
C GLU A 143 19.35 -7.60 -8.44
N GLY A 144 19.78 -6.51 -7.82
CA GLY A 144 21.03 -5.84 -8.18
C GLY A 144 20.98 -5.13 -9.55
N GLN A 145 19.80 -4.89 -10.09
CA GLN A 145 19.63 -4.23 -11.39
C GLN A 145 20.26 -2.83 -11.36
N ASP A 146 20.74 -2.35 -12.51
CA ASP A 146 21.11 -0.95 -12.67
C ASP A 146 19.88 -0.05 -12.77
N ALA A 147 20.07 1.26 -12.51
CA ALA A 147 18.96 2.21 -12.44
C ALA A 147 18.22 2.41 -13.76
N ALA A 148 18.90 2.27 -14.91
CA ALA A 148 18.26 2.44 -16.21
C ALA A 148 17.38 1.22 -16.54
N THR A 149 17.89 0.02 -16.33
CA THR A 149 17.16 -1.25 -16.49
C THR A 149 15.94 -1.29 -15.57
N ALA A 150 16.11 -0.97 -14.28
CA ALA A 150 15.01 -0.92 -13.33
C ALA A 150 13.93 0.11 -13.75
N ALA A 151 14.34 1.29 -14.25
CA ALA A 151 13.41 2.29 -14.74
C ALA A 151 12.55 1.77 -15.90
N PHE A 152 13.15 1.12 -16.89
CA PHE A 152 12.41 0.56 -18.03
C PHE A 152 11.49 -0.58 -17.61
N ASN A 153 11.94 -1.47 -16.74
CA ASN A 153 11.15 -2.61 -16.25
C ASN A 153 9.88 -2.18 -15.48
N VAL A 154 9.89 -0.99 -14.89
CA VAL A 154 8.71 -0.46 -14.20
C VAL A 154 7.92 0.57 -15.03
N GLY A 155 8.20 0.65 -16.34
CA GLY A 155 7.41 1.44 -17.30
C GLY A 155 7.76 2.92 -17.37
N TYR A 156 8.98 3.34 -16.98
CA TYR A 156 9.47 4.69 -17.30
C TYR A 156 10.09 4.72 -18.70
N ALA A 157 9.66 5.67 -19.53
CA ALA A 157 10.26 5.90 -20.85
C ALA A 157 11.61 6.64 -20.77
N SER A 158 11.93 7.28 -19.64
CA SER A 158 13.13 8.08 -19.45
C SER A 158 13.79 7.80 -18.11
N PRO A 159 15.02 7.25 -18.09
CA PRO A 159 15.80 7.08 -16.85
C PRO A 159 16.07 8.39 -16.09
N SER A 160 16.17 9.52 -16.82
CA SER A 160 16.33 10.83 -16.22
C SER A 160 15.07 11.29 -15.45
N GLN A 161 13.89 11.02 -16.00
CA GLN A 161 12.62 11.27 -15.30
C GLN A 161 12.51 10.37 -14.06
N PHE A 162 12.78 9.08 -14.21
CA PHE A 162 12.80 8.12 -13.12
C PHE A 162 13.71 8.59 -11.98
N SER A 163 14.96 8.94 -12.27
CA SER A 163 15.93 9.35 -11.25
C SER A 163 15.44 10.56 -10.45
N ARG A 164 14.84 11.57 -11.12
CA ARG A 164 14.28 12.75 -10.45
C ARG A 164 13.09 12.40 -9.55
N GLU A 165 12.17 11.55 -10.02
CA GLU A 165 11.02 11.12 -9.24
C GLU A 165 11.45 10.20 -8.08
N TYR A 166 12.46 9.36 -8.28
CA TYR A 166 13.03 8.49 -7.25
C TYR A 166 13.66 9.30 -6.11
N VAL A 167 14.53 10.29 -6.44
CA VAL A 167 15.12 11.17 -5.41
C VAL A 167 14.04 11.90 -4.62
N ARG A 168 12.98 12.37 -5.30
CA ARG A 168 11.86 13.05 -4.61
C ARG A 168 11.12 12.11 -3.66
N ALA A 169 11.00 10.82 -3.99
CA ALA A 169 10.28 9.84 -3.19
C ALA A 169 11.12 9.28 -2.03
N PHE A 170 12.43 9.06 -2.23
CA PHE A 170 13.29 8.35 -1.28
C PHE A 170 14.45 9.17 -0.73
N GLY A 171 14.59 10.43 -1.17
CA GLY A 171 15.62 11.35 -0.66
C GLY A 171 17.04 11.11 -1.16
N ALA A 172 17.28 10.06 -1.97
CA ALA A 172 18.61 9.73 -2.49
C ALA A 172 18.51 9.17 -3.92
N PRO A 173 19.60 9.27 -4.73
CA PRO A 173 19.67 8.64 -6.04
C PRO A 173 19.51 7.12 -5.96
N PRO A 174 18.91 6.47 -7.00
CA PRO A 174 18.61 5.04 -7.00
C PRO A 174 19.80 4.15 -6.59
N ARG A 175 20.96 4.40 -7.15
CA ARG A 175 22.18 3.62 -6.85
C ARG A 175 22.62 3.79 -5.40
N THR A 176 22.72 5.03 -4.92
CA THR A 176 23.14 5.35 -3.55
C THR A 176 22.16 4.77 -2.52
N ASP A 177 20.85 4.86 -2.78
CA ASP A 177 19.84 4.29 -1.90
C ASP A 177 19.94 2.76 -1.84
N ALA A 178 20.12 2.10 -2.99
CA ALA A 178 20.27 0.65 -3.07
C ALA A 178 21.53 0.15 -2.36
N GLU A 179 22.68 0.83 -2.54
CA GLU A 179 23.93 0.51 -1.85
C GLU A 179 23.75 0.65 -0.33
N ARG A 180 23.16 1.77 0.12
CA ARG A 180 22.90 2.00 1.54
C ARG A 180 22.03 0.90 2.16
N LEU A 181 20.97 0.48 1.48
CA LEU A 181 20.00 -0.50 2.01
C LEU A 181 20.53 -1.93 1.97
N ARG A 182 21.37 -2.29 0.99
CA ARG A 182 22.05 -3.60 0.98
C ARG A 182 23.06 -3.77 2.12
N HIS A 183 23.66 -2.68 2.57
CA HIS A 183 24.66 -2.68 3.65
C HIS A 183 24.07 -2.30 5.02
N ALA A 184 22.81 -1.91 5.08
CA ALA A 184 22.15 -1.62 6.35
C ALA A 184 22.00 -2.93 7.14
N PRO A 185 22.47 -3.01 8.39
CA PRO A 185 22.20 -4.15 9.25
C PRO A 185 20.68 -4.26 9.46
N VAL A 186 20.15 -5.48 9.40
CA VAL A 186 18.70 -5.81 9.50
C VAL A 186 18.05 -5.29 10.81
N PHE A 187 18.82 -4.75 11.73
CA PHE A 187 18.39 -4.34 13.08
C PHE A 187 18.38 -2.81 13.34
N ALA A 188 18.44 -1.96 12.33
CA ALA A 188 18.45 -0.51 12.51
C ALA A 188 17.06 0.14 12.30
N VAL A 189 15.98 -0.53 12.69
CA VAL A 189 14.65 0.07 12.83
C VAL A 189 14.13 -0.24 14.23
N VAL A 190 14.46 0.64 15.16
CA VAL A 190 13.76 0.81 16.43
C VAL A 190 12.91 2.05 16.33
#